data_7899822077905487c0e295730c07912e
#
_entry.id   7899822077905487c0e295730c07912e
#
_cell.length_a   1.000
_cell.length_b   1.000
_cell.length_c   1.000
_cell.angle_alpha   90.00
_cell.angle_beta   90.00
_cell.angle_gamma   90.00
#
_symmetry.space_group_name_H-M   'P 1'
#
loop_
_entity.id
_entity.type
_entity.pdbx_description
1 polymer ?
#
loop_
_entity_poly.entity_id
_entity_poly.type
_entity_poly.pdbx_seq_one_letter_code
_entity_poly.pdbx_strand_id
1 'polypeptide(L)'
;DNFVNQWGESDFALTYSISEEGNLLSDEMLQQIETMQGIENLRVTYSASPWPTMDVIYDENVFGKYIDSLDGVSGLDFSNAETRKNYTDNFWSGVYGIDSRYIEELNKTLDKPIDLTAFEKGELVVLSAMTDDEGNPLIQPGQAITVVGESGEQVFTVATGFLDADFQSGRGNERGTAPDLYISKQAIEKLSGETKILRIAFDTIDSSYDKGIMEQLQSITASSPGITILSRYEKQQEMAGYLLTSRIIAAGLSAVFLLIGIMNFINTMVVSVNTRKHEF
;
A
#
# COMPACT_ATOMS: atom_id res chain seq x y z
N ASP A 1 7.74 14.02 10.04
CA ASP A 1 6.46 13.92 9.33
C ASP A 1 6.56 13.20 7.98
N ASN A 2 7.66 13.36 7.20
CA ASN A 2 7.79 12.70 5.89
C ASN A 2 7.88 11.16 5.93
N PHE A 3 8.26 10.55 7.03
CA PHE A 3 8.42 9.08 7.11
C PHE A 3 7.09 8.37 7.35
N VAL A 4 6.17 9.02 8.03
CA VAL A 4 4.82 8.49 8.30
C VAL A 4 3.95 8.54 7.06
N ASN A 5 4.14 9.56 6.22
CA ASN A 5 3.41 9.72 4.96
C ASN A 5 3.83 8.72 3.86
N GLN A 6 4.89 7.94 4.05
CA GLN A 6 5.31 6.89 3.11
C GLN A 6 4.57 5.54 3.28
N TRP A 7 3.72 5.41 4.29
CA TRP A 7 3.12 4.12 4.68
C TRP A 7 1.68 3.88 4.21
N GLY A 8 1.18 4.73 3.36
CA GLY A 8 -0.16 4.61 2.80
C GLY A 8 -1.07 5.71 3.32
N GLU A 9 -2.02 6.04 2.55
CA GLU A 9 -2.87 7.21 2.53
C GLU A 9 -4.00 7.17 3.49
N SER A 10 -4.29 6.01 4.06
CA SER A 10 -5.37 5.86 5.02
C SER A 10 -4.82 5.87 6.43
N ASP A 11 -5.52 6.54 7.33
CA ASP A 11 -5.19 6.51 8.74
C ASP A 11 -5.32 5.10 9.32
N PHE A 12 -6.29 4.33 8.82
CA PHE A 12 -6.53 2.95 9.18
C PHE A 12 -6.80 2.08 7.96
N ALA A 13 -6.35 0.83 8.00
CA ALA A 13 -6.77 -0.19 7.07
C ALA A 13 -6.83 -1.56 7.73
N LEU A 14 -7.82 -2.35 7.36
CA LEU A 14 -7.93 -3.76 7.69
C LEU A 14 -7.64 -4.57 6.43
N THR A 15 -6.78 -5.57 6.55
CA THR A 15 -6.42 -6.46 5.45
C THR A 15 -6.10 -7.86 6.00
N TYR A 16 -6.01 -8.83 5.10
CA TYR A 16 -5.52 -10.18 5.40
C TYR A 16 -4.77 -10.72 4.17
N SER A 17 -4.04 -11.82 4.33
CA SER A 17 -3.43 -12.47 3.17
C SER A 17 -4.49 -13.07 2.26
N ILE A 18 -4.41 -12.80 0.96
CA ILE A 18 -5.35 -13.30 -0.04
C ILE A 18 -5.35 -14.85 -0.15
N SER A 19 -4.24 -15.47 0.30
CA SER A 19 -4.10 -16.93 0.39
C SER A 19 -4.82 -17.56 1.58
N GLU A 20 -5.32 -16.76 2.54
CA GLU A 20 -6.09 -17.27 3.66
C GLU A 20 -7.45 -17.82 3.20
N GLU A 21 -7.81 -18.99 3.71
CA GLU A 21 -9.11 -19.58 3.44
C GLU A 21 -10.21 -18.88 4.23
N GLY A 22 -11.35 -18.67 3.58
CA GLY A 22 -12.51 -18.04 4.20
C GLY A 22 -12.64 -16.55 3.92
N ASN A 23 -13.77 -15.99 4.28
CA ASN A 23 -14.05 -14.56 4.20
C ASN A 23 -13.74 -13.92 5.56
N LEU A 24 -12.52 -13.45 5.75
CA LEU A 24 -12.08 -12.87 7.02
C LEU A 24 -12.69 -11.49 7.28
N LEU A 25 -12.79 -10.65 6.23
CA LEU A 25 -13.49 -9.35 6.29
C LEU A 25 -14.91 -9.54 5.78
N SER A 26 -15.89 -9.45 6.69
CA SER A 26 -17.31 -9.66 6.36
C SER A 26 -18.04 -8.35 6.11
N ASP A 27 -19.21 -8.45 5.45
CA ASP A 27 -20.10 -7.31 5.26
C ASP A 27 -20.59 -6.75 6.60
N GLU A 28 -20.73 -7.59 7.65
CA GLU A 28 -21.09 -7.13 8.99
C GLU A 28 -19.99 -6.28 9.62
N MET A 29 -18.72 -6.66 9.42
CA MET A 29 -17.58 -5.84 9.87
C MET A 29 -17.54 -4.50 9.13
N LEU A 30 -17.76 -4.53 7.81
CA LEU A 30 -17.84 -3.32 7.02
C LEU A 30 -18.95 -2.38 7.53
N GLN A 31 -20.15 -2.88 7.77
CA GLN A 31 -21.26 -2.11 8.33
C GLN A 31 -20.94 -1.52 9.70
N GLN A 32 -20.28 -2.30 10.57
CA GLN A 32 -19.85 -1.79 11.88
C GLN A 32 -18.85 -0.63 11.72
N ILE A 33 -17.90 -0.76 10.80
CA ILE A 33 -16.93 0.30 10.52
C ILE A 33 -17.63 1.53 9.94
N GLU A 34 -18.54 1.38 8.98
CA GLU A 34 -19.30 2.49 8.38
C GLU A 34 -20.09 3.31 9.40
N THR A 35 -20.46 2.72 10.52
CA THR A 35 -21.21 3.39 11.58
C THR A 35 -20.34 4.02 12.67
N MET A 36 -19.02 3.84 12.62
CA MET A 36 -18.10 4.41 13.60
C MET A 36 -18.08 5.93 13.50
N GLN A 37 -18.08 6.59 14.65
CA GLN A 37 -17.97 8.04 14.69
C GLN A 37 -16.53 8.49 14.42
N GLY A 38 -16.37 9.49 13.60
CA GLY A 38 -15.08 10.14 13.35
C GLY A 38 -14.31 9.54 12.17
N ILE A 39 -14.93 8.67 11.37
CA ILE A 39 -14.33 8.18 10.11
C ILE A 39 -14.79 9.01 8.92
N GLU A 40 -13.92 9.08 7.93
CA GLU A 40 -14.19 9.62 6.61
C GLU A 40 -13.44 8.84 5.52
N ASN A 41 -13.71 9.10 4.26
CA ASN A 41 -13.05 8.53 3.09
C ASN A 41 -12.96 6.99 3.13
N LEU A 42 -14.03 6.31 3.55
CA LEU A 42 -14.06 4.85 3.59
C LEU A 42 -13.98 4.27 2.17
N ARG A 43 -13.06 3.33 1.96
CA ARG A 43 -12.77 2.71 0.67
C ARG A 43 -12.66 1.20 0.85
N VAL A 44 -13.22 0.44 -0.08
CA VAL A 44 -13.23 -1.03 -0.02
C VAL A 44 -12.63 -1.62 -1.29
N THR A 45 -11.72 -2.57 -1.11
CA THR A 45 -11.15 -3.37 -2.20
C THR A 45 -11.68 -4.80 -2.12
N TYR A 46 -12.07 -5.33 -3.26
CA TYR A 46 -12.61 -6.68 -3.42
C TYR A 46 -11.67 -7.54 -4.26
N SER A 47 -11.64 -8.82 -4.00
CA SER A 47 -11.02 -9.83 -4.87
C SER A 47 -12.05 -10.83 -5.36
N ALA A 48 -11.75 -11.53 -6.44
CA ALA A 48 -12.49 -12.73 -6.84
C ALA A 48 -12.36 -13.83 -5.78
N SER A 49 -13.29 -14.77 -5.76
CA SER A 49 -13.26 -15.95 -4.89
C SER A 49 -13.60 -17.22 -5.70
N PRO A 50 -12.72 -18.27 -5.71
CA PRO A 50 -11.34 -18.27 -5.21
C PRO A 50 -10.40 -17.38 -6.02
N TRP A 51 -9.29 -16.98 -5.45
CA TRP A 51 -8.26 -16.20 -6.14
C TRP A 51 -7.10 -17.11 -6.59
N PRO A 52 -6.43 -16.88 -7.72
CA PRO A 52 -6.81 -15.98 -8.83
C PRO A 52 -7.74 -16.72 -9.83
N THR A 53 -8.90 -16.15 -10.10
CA THR A 53 -9.87 -16.74 -11.05
C THR A 53 -9.98 -15.95 -12.35
N MET A 54 -9.18 -14.90 -12.51
CA MET A 54 -9.23 -14.05 -13.70
C MET A 54 -7.88 -14.00 -14.38
N ASP A 55 -7.94 -14.10 -15.71
CA ASP A 55 -6.80 -13.93 -16.59
C ASP A 55 -6.91 -12.60 -17.33
N VAL A 56 -5.75 -12.04 -17.71
CA VAL A 56 -5.66 -10.84 -18.53
C VAL A 56 -5.06 -11.23 -19.86
N ILE A 57 -5.66 -10.77 -20.96
CA ILE A 57 -5.09 -10.97 -22.31
C ILE A 57 -4.04 -9.87 -22.53
N TYR A 58 -2.78 -10.26 -22.58
CA TYR A 58 -1.64 -9.35 -22.75
C TYR A 58 -1.37 -9.11 -24.25
N ASP A 59 -2.08 -8.12 -24.83
CA ASP A 59 -1.85 -7.69 -26.21
C ASP A 59 -0.56 -6.88 -26.28
N GLU A 60 0.35 -7.24 -27.19
CA GLU A 60 1.63 -6.56 -27.43
C GLU A 60 1.44 -5.08 -27.80
N ASN A 61 0.36 -4.73 -28.50
CA ASN A 61 0.07 -3.32 -28.83
C ASN A 61 -0.27 -2.48 -27.60
N VAL A 62 -0.70 -3.11 -26.50
CA VAL A 62 -1.05 -2.45 -25.24
C VAL A 62 0.12 -2.51 -24.26
N PHE A 63 0.69 -3.70 -24.07
CA PHE A 63 1.71 -3.96 -23.06
C PHE A 63 3.15 -3.86 -23.57
N GLY A 64 3.38 -3.72 -24.89
CA GLY A 64 4.72 -3.78 -25.48
C GLY A 64 5.70 -2.79 -24.89
N LYS A 65 5.31 -1.52 -24.70
CA LYS A 65 6.16 -0.50 -24.06
C LYS A 65 6.47 -0.82 -22.59
N TYR A 66 5.50 -1.40 -21.89
CA TYR A 66 5.72 -1.85 -20.50
C TYR A 66 6.74 -2.99 -20.45
N ILE A 67 6.63 -3.95 -21.37
CA ILE A 67 7.58 -5.06 -21.47
C ILE A 67 8.98 -4.55 -21.83
N ASP A 68 9.08 -3.60 -22.78
CA ASP A 68 10.35 -2.96 -23.16
C ASP A 68 11.01 -2.24 -21.97
N SER A 69 10.22 -1.63 -21.10
CA SER A 69 10.73 -0.93 -19.91
C SER A 69 11.36 -1.87 -18.87
N LEU A 70 11.09 -3.17 -18.96
CA LEU A 70 11.68 -4.19 -18.08
C LEU A 70 13.06 -4.65 -18.55
N ASP A 71 13.49 -4.25 -19.76
CA ASP A 71 14.80 -4.61 -20.31
C ASP A 71 15.93 -4.11 -19.40
N GLY A 72 16.86 -5.00 -19.09
CA GLY A 72 17.96 -4.72 -18.17
C GLY A 72 17.61 -4.70 -16.67
N VAL A 73 16.34 -4.54 -16.29
CA VAL A 73 15.92 -4.50 -14.87
C VAL A 73 16.01 -5.88 -14.22
N SER A 74 15.67 -6.92 -14.98
CA SER A 74 15.66 -8.32 -14.53
C SER A 74 16.90 -9.10 -14.98
N GLY A 75 17.84 -8.48 -15.69
CA GLY A 75 18.98 -9.15 -16.34
C GLY A 75 18.57 -10.00 -17.54
N LEU A 76 17.32 -9.86 -18.02
CA LEU A 76 16.79 -10.50 -19.20
C LEU A 76 16.93 -9.59 -20.41
N ASP A 77 17.15 -10.18 -21.58
CA ASP A 77 17.19 -9.49 -22.88
C ASP A 77 15.83 -9.63 -23.57
N PHE A 78 14.99 -8.60 -23.44
CA PHE A 78 13.67 -8.54 -24.06
C PHE A 78 13.68 -8.21 -25.56
N SER A 79 14.85 -7.91 -26.15
CA SER A 79 15.01 -7.86 -27.61
C SER A 79 14.97 -9.27 -28.23
N ASN A 80 15.24 -10.31 -27.43
CA ASN A 80 15.10 -11.70 -27.84
C ASN A 80 13.63 -12.13 -27.79
N ALA A 81 13.08 -12.52 -28.94
CA ALA A 81 11.66 -12.89 -29.08
C ALA A 81 11.25 -14.11 -28.22
N GLU A 82 12.16 -15.07 -28.02
CA GLU A 82 11.90 -16.25 -27.18
C GLU A 82 11.85 -15.87 -25.70
N THR A 83 12.82 -15.07 -25.24
CA THR A 83 12.83 -14.52 -23.86
C THR A 83 11.58 -13.71 -23.59
N ARG A 84 11.23 -12.82 -24.52
CA ARG A 84 10.02 -11.98 -24.45
C ARG A 84 8.75 -12.82 -24.32
N LYS A 85 8.60 -13.81 -25.24
CA LYS A 85 7.46 -14.72 -25.20
C LYS A 85 7.38 -15.52 -23.91
N ASN A 86 8.47 -16.14 -23.49
CA ASN A 86 8.50 -16.94 -22.25
C ASN A 86 8.15 -16.08 -21.02
N TYR A 87 8.54 -14.81 -21.00
CA TYR A 87 8.21 -13.91 -19.91
C TYR A 87 6.73 -13.53 -19.93
N THR A 88 6.20 -13.16 -21.09
CA THR A 88 4.78 -12.78 -21.24
C THR A 88 3.83 -13.96 -21.06
N ASP A 89 4.21 -15.17 -21.41
CA ASP A 89 3.44 -16.40 -21.17
C ASP A 89 3.27 -16.68 -19.64
N ASN A 90 4.12 -16.09 -18.80
CA ASN A 90 4.06 -16.19 -17.35
C ASN A 90 3.59 -14.89 -16.67
N PHE A 91 3.08 -13.94 -17.43
CA PHE A 91 2.48 -12.74 -16.87
C PHE A 91 1.21 -13.09 -16.09
N TRP A 92 1.05 -12.42 -14.99
CA TRP A 92 -0.22 -12.38 -14.30
C TRP A 92 -0.40 -11.00 -13.64
N SER A 93 -1.60 -10.52 -13.63
CA SER A 93 -2.03 -9.28 -13.00
C SER A 93 -3.00 -9.60 -11.88
N GLY A 94 -2.87 -8.94 -10.75
CA GLY A 94 -3.98 -8.89 -9.80
C GLY A 94 -5.14 -8.13 -10.44
N VAL A 95 -6.35 -8.69 -10.37
CA VAL A 95 -7.57 -8.02 -10.79
C VAL A 95 -8.40 -7.77 -9.54
N TYR A 96 -8.59 -6.50 -9.21
CA TYR A 96 -9.26 -6.07 -7.99
C TYR A 96 -10.50 -5.27 -8.31
N GLY A 97 -11.58 -5.52 -7.56
CA GLY A 97 -12.75 -4.67 -7.55
C GLY A 97 -12.56 -3.54 -6.54
N ILE A 98 -12.92 -2.32 -6.92
CA ILE A 98 -12.90 -1.17 -6.02
C ILE A 98 -14.25 -0.44 -6.08
N ASP A 99 -14.60 0.22 -5.00
CA ASP A 99 -15.76 1.11 -5.00
C ASP A 99 -15.42 2.47 -5.63
N SER A 100 -16.46 3.21 -6.02
CA SER A 100 -16.30 4.51 -6.70
C SER A 100 -15.62 5.57 -5.85
N ARG A 101 -15.59 5.43 -4.54
CA ARG A 101 -14.92 6.36 -3.62
C ARG A 101 -13.42 6.43 -3.88
N TYR A 102 -12.80 5.32 -4.31
CA TYR A 102 -11.40 5.35 -4.77
C TYR A 102 -11.21 6.26 -5.98
N ILE A 103 -12.14 6.19 -6.94
CA ILE A 103 -12.07 7.01 -8.16
C ILE A 103 -12.36 8.48 -7.84
N GLU A 104 -13.27 8.77 -6.89
CA GLU A 104 -13.53 10.12 -6.41
C GLU A 104 -12.28 10.77 -5.81
N GLU A 105 -11.53 10.01 -4.97
CA GLU A 105 -10.27 10.49 -4.41
C GLU A 105 -9.21 10.69 -5.51
N LEU A 106 -9.04 9.71 -6.39
CA LEU A 106 -8.09 9.80 -7.50
C LEU A 106 -8.40 11.01 -8.41
N ASN A 107 -9.67 11.28 -8.67
CA ASN A 107 -10.12 12.42 -9.48
C ASN A 107 -9.72 13.79 -8.90
N LYS A 108 -9.43 13.89 -7.59
CA LYS A 108 -8.93 15.13 -7.00
C LYS A 108 -7.51 15.47 -7.45
N THR A 109 -6.74 14.49 -7.91
CA THR A 109 -5.34 14.63 -8.33
C THR A 109 -5.14 14.59 -9.84
N LEU A 110 -6.13 14.14 -10.59
CA LEU A 110 -6.05 13.99 -12.04
C LEU A 110 -6.44 15.25 -12.80
N ASP A 111 -5.63 15.65 -13.79
CA ASP A 111 -5.98 16.74 -14.72
C ASP A 111 -7.25 16.44 -15.53
N LYS A 112 -7.50 15.17 -15.82
CA LYS A 112 -8.70 14.67 -16.50
C LYS A 112 -9.40 13.66 -15.61
N PRO A 113 -10.49 14.05 -14.95
CA PRO A 113 -11.25 13.15 -14.11
C PRO A 113 -11.78 11.92 -14.88
N ILE A 114 -11.76 10.78 -14.22
CA ILE A 114 -12.36 9.54 -14.69
C ILE A 114 -13.87 9.65 -14.57
N ASP A 115 -14.61 9.24 -15.59
CA ASP A 115 -16.08 9.18 -15.55
C ASP A 115 -16.53 8.08 -14.57
N LEU A 116 -17.07 8.49 -13.43
CA LEU A 116 -17.55 7.60 -12.38
C LEU A 116 -18.67 6.68 -12.88
N THR A 117 -19.58 7.20 -13.72
CA THR A 117 -20.68 6.40 -14.25
C THR A 117 -20.20 5.31 -15.19
N ALA A 118 -19.24 5.62 -16.06
CA ALA A 118 -18.63 4.64 -16.95
C ALA A 118 -17.80 3.60 -16.15
N PHE A 119 -17.09 4.04 -15.09
CA PHE A 119 -16.36 3.15 -14.21
C PHE A 119 -17.31 2.18 -13.47
N GLU A 120 -18.36 2.66 -12.86
CA GLU A 120 -19.35 1.83 -12.14
C GLU A 120 -20.04 0.82 -13.05
N LYS A 121 -20.32 1.19 -14.30
CA LYS A 121 -20.85 0.26 -15.31
C LYS A 121 -19.86 -0.81 -15.77
N GLY A 122 -18.60 -0.73 -15.33
CA GLY A 122 -17.55 -1.66 -15.73
C GLY A 122 -17.03 -1.43 -17.16
N GLU A 123 -17.10 -0.20 -17.66
CA GLU A 123 -16.56 0.16 -18.97
C GLU A 123 -15.07 0.53 -18.89
N LEU A 124 -14.59 0.92 -17.71
CA LEU A 124 -13.25 1.46 -17.47
C LEU A 124 -12.44 0.56 -16.53
N VAL A 125 -11.11 0.59 -16.75
CA VAL A 125 -10.11 0.00 -15.85
C VAL A 125 -9.05 1.04 -15.51
N VAL A 126 -8.57 0.99 -14.26
CA VAL A 126 -7.42 1.76 -13.78
C VAL A 126 -6.26 0.80 -13.55
N LEU A 127 -5.04 1.17 -13.92
CA LEU A 127 -3.87 0.30 -13.88
C LEU A 127 -2.82 0.80 -12.89
N SER A 128 -2.12 -0.13 -12.25
CA SER A 128 -0.88 0.17 -11.51
C SER A 128 0.32 0.21 -12.47
N ALA A 129 0.20 0.93 -13.57
CA ALA A 129 1.23 0.99 -14.60
C ALA A 129 2.38 1.94 -14.20
N MET A 130 3.56 1.69 -14.77
CA MET A 130 4.72 2.56 -14.62
C MET A 130 4.71 3.66 -15.69
N THR A 131 5.48 4.71 -15.47
CA THR A 131 5.76 5.75 -16.45
C THR A 131 7.14 5.54 -17.06
N ASP A 132 7.36 6.12 -18.24
CA ASP A 132 8.69 6.29 -18.82
C ASP A 132 9.49 7.40 -18.07
N ASP A 133 10.73 7.63 -18.48
CA ASP A 133 11.62 8.66 -17.89
C ASP A 133 11.08 10.09 -18.07
N GLU A 134 10.16 10.30 -19.00
CA GLU A 134 9.50 11.58 -19.27
C GLU A 134 8.19 11.75 -18.48
N GLY A 135 7.79 10.73 -17.73
CA GLY A 135 6.56 10.71 -16.94
C GLY A 135 5.29 10.31 -17.72
N ASN A 136 5.43 9.84 -18.98
CA ASN A 136 4.28 9.37 -19.74
C ASN A 136 3.91 7.95 -19.33
N PRO A 137 2.61 7.62 -19.24
CA PRO A 137 2.18 6.25 -18.96
C PRO A 137 2.68 5.27 -20.02
N LEU A 138 3.21 4.12 -19.60
CA LEU A 138 3.65 3.05 -20.51
C LEU A 138 2.45 2.35 -21.18
N ILE A 139 1.32 2.29 -20.49
CA ILE A 139 0.03 1.85 -21.04
C ILE A 139 -0.87 3.08 -21.11
N GLN A 140 -1.31 3.41 -22.31
CA GLN A 140 -1.98 4.67 -22.60
C GLN A 140 -3.49 4.63 -22.28
N PRO A 141 -4.06 5.73 -21.72
CA PRO A 141 -5.49 5.88 -21.63
C PRO A 141 -6.17 5.71 -22.99
N GLY A 142 -7.34 5.08 -23.00
CA GLY A 142 -8.11 4.78 -24.21
C GLY A 142 -7.77 3.44 -24.88
N GLN A 143 -6.68 2.76 -24.49
CA GLN A 143 -6.41 1.40 -24.96
C GLN A 143 -7.41 0.41 -24.34
N ALA A 144 -7.63 -0.72 -25.01
CA ALA A 144 -8.55 -1.77 -24.56
C ALA A 144 -7.78 -2.93 -23.93
N ILE A 145 -8.26 -3.40 -22.79
CA ILE A 145 -7.74 -4.59 -22.08
C ILE A 145 -8.88 -5.57 -21.89
N THR A 146 -8.63 -6.83 -22.19
CA THR A 146 -9.60 -7.91 -21.99
C THR A 146 -9.25 -8.69 -20.71
N VAL A 147 -10.22 -8.82 -19.83
CA VAL A 147 -10.16 -9.67 -18.64
C VAL A 147 -11.10 -10.86 -18.83
N VAL A 148 -10.61 -12.05 -18.53
CA VAL A 148 -11.33 -13.31 -18.64
C VAL A 148 -11.59 -13.85 -17.24
N GLY A 149 -12.85 -13.96 -16.85
CA GLY A 149 -13.30 -14.55 -15.61
C GLY A 149 -14.08 -15.84 -15.83
N GLU A 150 -14.55 -16.46 -14.75
CA GLU A 150 -15.35 -17.69 -14.82
C GLU A 150 -16.65 -17.52 -15.60
N SER A 151 -17.25 -16.34 -15.55
CA SER A 151 -18.52 -16.03 -16.24
C SER A 151 -18.35 -15.53 -17.67
N GLY A 152 -17.11 -15.46 -18.18
CA GLY A 152 -16.81 -15.01 -19.55
C GLY A 152 -15.74 -13.93 -19.59
N GLU A 153 -15.65 -13.24 -20.72
CA GLU A 153 -14.70 -12.16 -20.95
C GLU A 153 -15.38 -10.79 -20.98
N GLN A 154 -14.63 -9.78 -20.58
CA GLN A 154 -15.06 -8.38 -20.67
C GLN A 154 -13.91 -7.50 -21.12
N VAL A 155 -14.20 -6.58 -22.03
CA VAL A 155 -13.26 -5.57 -22.52
C VAL A 155 -13.45 -4.29 -21.73
N PHE A 156 -12.35 -3.74 -21.23
CA PHE A 156 -12.31 -2.49 -20.51
C PHE A 156 -11.48 -1.46 -21.27
N THR A 157 -11.87 -0.19 -21.19
CA THR A 157 -11.05 0.91 -21.68
C THR A 157 -10.16 1.42 -20.53
N VAL A 158 -8.88 1.57 -20.78
CA VAL A 158 -7.94 2.14 -19.81
C VAL A 158 -8.31 3.59 -19.53
N ALA A 159 -8.68 3.90 -18.30
CA ALA A 159 -8.98 5.27 -17.87
C ALA A 159 -7.69 6.03 -17.55
N THR A 160 -6.75 5.37 -16.88
CA THR A 160 -5.38 5.86 -16.67
C THR A 160 -4.42 4.68 -16.68
N GLY A 161 -3.26 4.87 -17.29
CA GLY A 161 -2.15 3.90 -17.29
C GLY A 161 -1.11 4.20 -16.21
N PHE A 162 -1.44 5.03 -15.24
CA PHE A 162 -0.59 5.42 -14.14
C PHE A 162 -1.41 5.49 -12.84
N LEU A 163 -0.83 4.93 -11.80
CA LEU A 163 -1.28 5.10 -10.43
C LEU A 163 -0.09 5.60 -9.60
N ASP A 164 -0.30 6.64 -8.84
CA ASP A 164 0.67 7.04 -7.85
C ASP A 164 0.72 6.03 -6.66
N ALA A 165 1.67 6.24 -5.76
CA ALA A 165 1.87 5.36 -4.61
C ALA A 165 0.59 5.17 -3.78
N ASP A 166 -0.31 6.10 -3.87
CA ASP A 166 -1.50 6.24 -3.09
C ASP A 166 -2.52 5.16 -3.39
N PHE A 167 -2.72 4.84 -4.63
CA PHE A 167 -3.60 3.77 -5.05
C PHE A 167 -3.04 2.37 -4.74
N GLN A 168 -1.71 2.26 -4.65
CA GLN A 168 -1.04 1.00 -4.33
C GLN A 168 -1.32 0.53 -2.90
N SER A 169 -1.76 1.39 -2.01
CA SER A 169 -2.15 1.05 -0.66
C SER A 169 -3.40 0.16 -0.58
N GLY A 170 -4.21 0.11 -1.64
CA GLY A 170 -5.34 -0.81 -1.77
C GLY A 170 -4.95 -2.27 -1.90
N ARG A 171 -3.68 -2.59 -2.13
CA ARG A 171 -3.20 -3.96 -2.33
C ARG A 171 -3.15 -4.77 -1.04
N GLY A 172 -3.53 -6.04 -1.15
CA GLY A 172 -2.89 -7.10 -0.38
C GLY A 172 -1.38 -7.18 -0.74
N ASN A 173 -0.62 -7.95 0.01
CA ASN A 173 0.83 -8.08 -0.19
C ASN A 173 1.25 -8.78 -1.50
N GLU A 174 0.32 -9.13 -2.37
CA GLU A 174 0.55 -9.93 -3.56
C GLU A 174 0.55 -9.03 -4.80
N ARG A 175 1.70 -8.98 -5.47
CA ARG A 175 1.89 -8.21 -6.71
C ARG A 175 1.95 -9.16 -7.87
N GLY A 176 1.24 -8.82 -8.95
CA GLY A 176 1.40 -9.46 -10.24
C GLY A 176 2.80 -9.24 -10.83
N THR A 177 3.16 -10.07 -11.80
CA THR A 177 4.34 -9.86 -12.64
C THR A 177 4.10 -8.85 -13.74
N ALA A 178 2.84 -8.50 -13.97
CA ALA A 178 2.36 -7.44 -14.85
C ALA A 178 1.57 -6.39 -14.02
N PRO A 179 1.21 -5.23 -14.60
CA PRO A 179 0.44 -4.22 -13.90
C PRO A 179 -0.88 -4.77 -13.38
N ASP A 180 -1.22 -4.47 -12.13
CA ASP A 180 -2.51 -4.84 -11.57
C ASP A 180 -3.63 -3.98 -12.15
N LEU A 181 -4.82 -4.55 -12.21
CA LEU A 181 -6.02 -3.95 -12.75
C LEU A 181 -7.03 -3.66 -11.65
N TYR A 182 -7.57 -2.45 -11.64
CA TYR A 182 -8.64 -2.04 -10.76
C TYR A 182 -9.89 -1.74 -11.57
N ILE A 183 -10.92 -2.56 -11.37
CA ILE A 183 -12.23 -2.46 -12.03
C ILE A 183 -13.31 -2.16 -10.99
N SER A 184 -14.51 -1.82 -11.43
CA SER A 184 -15.60 -1.58 -10.48
C SER A 184 -16.00 -2.87 -9.75
N LYS A 185 -16.55 -2.71 -8.54
CA LYS A 185 -17.14 -3.82 -7.77
C LYS A 185 -18.13 -4.63 -8.61
N GLN A 186 -19.00 -3.95 -9.37
CA GLN A 186 -19.98 -4.62 -10.23
C GLN A 186 -19.32 -5.46 -11.34
N ALA A 187 -18.23 -4.98 -11.91
CA ALA A 187 -17.53 -5.71 -12.97
C ALA A 187 -16.85 -6.97 -12.45
N ILE A 188 -16.19 -6.90 -11.27
CA ILE A 188 -15.55 -8.08 -10.69
C ILE A 188 -16.59 -9.12 -10.26
N GLU A 189 -17.70 -8.71 -9.66
CA GLU A 189 -18.82 -9.60 -9.30
C GLU A 189 -19.40 -10.32 -10.54
N LYS A 190 -19.55 -9.59 -11.65
CA LYS A 190 -20.06 -10.16 -12.90
C LYS A 190 -19.09 -11.18 -13.50
N LEU A 191 -17.77 -10.94 -13.42
CA LEU A 191 -16.75 -11.80 -14.01
C LEU A 191 -16.44 -13.04 -13.16
N SER A 192 -16.40 -12.91 -11.82
CA SER A 192 -16.02 -13.99 -10.90
C SER A 192 -17.21 -14.77 -10.33
N GLY A 193 -18.41 -14.18 -10.34
CA GLY A 193 -19.59 -14.74 -9.68
C GLY A 193 -19.58 -14.57 -8.16
N GLU A 194 -18.45 -14.73 -7.50
CA GLU A 194 -18.28 -14.54 -6.04
C GLU A 194 -17.08 -13.63 -5.76
N THR A 195 -17.26 -12.73 -4.80
CA THR A 195 -16.20 -11.78 -4.39
C THR A 195 -16.03 -11.80 -2.86
N LYS A 196 -14.83 -11.42 -2.41
CA LYS A 196 -14.50 -11.21 -1.01
C LYS A 196 -14.03 -9.78 -0.79
N ILE A 197 -14.30 -9.22 0.38
CA ILE A 197 -13.64 -7.99 0.82
C ILE A 197 -12.19 -8.34 1.15
N LEU A 198 -11.25 -7.73 0.42
CA LEU A 198 -9.82 -7.91 0.62
C LEU A 198 -9.25 -6.87 1.58
N ARG A 199 -9.75 -5.64 1.50
CA ARG A 199 -9.28 -4.51 2.29
C ARG A 199 -10.41 -3.52 2.57
N ILE A 200 -10.41 -2.98 3.78
CA ILE A 200 -11.24 -1.83 4.18
C ILE A 200 -10.27 -0.76 4.67
N ALA A 201 -10.29 0.40 4.05
CA ALA A 201 -9.41 1.52 4.40
C ALA A 201 -10.22 2.79 4.63
N PHE A 202 -9.81 3.63 5.57
CA PHE A 202 -10.49 4.88 5.87
C PHE A 202 -9.58 5.87 6.58
N ASP A 203 -9.98 7.13 6.60
CA ASP A 203 -9.32 8.20 7.31
C ASP A 203 -10.13 8.60 8.55
N THR A 204 -9.49 9.34 9.44
CA THR A 204 -10.16 9.92 10.61
C THR A 204 -10.30 11.43 10.43
N ILE A 205 -11.45 11.97 10.84
CA ILE A 205 -11.74 13.42 10.78
C ILE A 205 -10.67 14.22 11.52
N ASP A 206 -10.20 13.70 12.64
CA ASP A 206 -9.04 14.20 13.39
C ASP A 206 -8.46 13.11 14.33
N SER A 207 -7.24 13.31 14.78
CA SER A 207 -6.50 12.36 15.60
C SER A 207 -7.07 12.09 16.99
N SER A 208 -8.07 12.86 17.45
CA SER A 208 -8.72 12.59 18.74
C SER A 208 -9.59 11.33 18.71
N TYR A 209 -9.99 10.89 17.51
CA TYR A 209 -10.76 9.67 17.30
C TYR A 209 -9.89 8.41 17.23
N ASP A 210 -8.59 8.54 16.88
CA ASP A 210 -7.70 7.42 16.53
C ASP A 210 -7.68 6.33 17.58
N LYS A 211 -7.53 6.70 18.87
CA LYS A 211 -7.48 5.73 19.96
C LYS A 211 -8.78 4.97 20.12
N GLY A 212 -9.92 5.65 20.07
CA GLY A 212 -11.24 5.03 20.22
C GLY A 212 -11.56 4.12 19.05
N ILE A 213 -11.20 4.51 17.83
CA ILE A 213 -11.33 3.72 16.63
C ILE A 213 -10.45 2.46 16.72
N MET A 214 -9.19 2.59 17.14
CA MET A 214 -8.30 1.45 17.29
C MET A 214 -8.86 0.42 18.29
N GLU A 215 -9.37 0.85 19.44
CA GLU A 215 -9.99 -0.03 20.43
C GLU A 215 -11.23 -0.75 19.86
N GLN A 216 -12.06 -0.07 19.07
CA GLN A 216 -13.21 -0.67 18.41
C GLN A 216 -12.78 -1.69 17.34
N LEU A 217 -11.79 -1.37 16.50
CA LEU A 217 -11.27 -2.28 15.49
C LEU A 217 -10.70 -3.55 16.12
N GLN A 218 -9.91 -3.43 17.19
CA GLN A 218 -9.39 -4.57 17.93
C GLN A 218 -10.51 -5.45 18.49
N SER A 219 -11.61 -4.86 18.96
CA SER A 219 -12.77 -5.59 19.42
C SER A 219 -13.49 -6.34 18.30
N ILE A 220 -13.68 -5.70 17.16
CA ILE A 220 -14.36 -6.29 15.98
C ILE A 220 -13.53 -7.45 15.41
N THR A 221 -12.22 -7.32 15.38
CA THR A 221 -11.30 -8.31 14.79
C THR A 221 -10.85 -9.39 15.78
N ALA A 222 -11.22 -9.31 17.05
CA ALA A 222 -10.76 -10.22 18.11
C ALA A 222 -11.00 -11.72 17.82
N SER A 223 -12.06 -12.05 17.08
CA SER A 223 -12.39 -13.43 16.67
C SER A 223 -11.73 -13.86 15.34
N SER A 224 -11.02 -12.98 14.67
CA SER A 224 -10.44 -13.19 13.33
C SER A 224 -8.94 -12.87 13.31
N PRO A 225 -8.09 -13.73 13.88
CA PRO A 225 -6.65 -13.45 14.07
C PRO A 225 -5.87 -13.30 12.76
N GLY A 226 -6.43 -13.73 11.63
CA GLY A 226 -5.82 -13.52 10.30
C GLY A 226 -5.96 -12.09 9.77
N ILE A 227 -6.78 -11.24 10.41
CA ILE A 227 -6.91 -9.83 10.01
C ILE A 227 -5.77 -9.03 10.62
N THR A 228 -5.12 -8.23 9.78
CA THR A 228 -4.11 -7.25 10.19
C THR A 228 -4.73 -5.86 10.18
N ILE A 229 -4.60 -5.14 11.28
CA ILE A 229 -4.95 -3.72 11.36
C ILE A 229 -3.68 -2.93 11.08
N LEU A 230 -3.68 -2.14 10.02
CA LEU A 230 -2.64 -1.16 9.72
C LEU A 230 -3.12 0.20 10.25
N SER A 231 -2.32 0.86 11.06
CA SER A 231 -2.72 2.10 11.71
C SER A 231 -1.56 3.08 11.74
N ARG A 232 -1.79 4.30 11.22
CA ARG A 232 -0.86 5.42 11.36
C ARG A 232 -0.68 5.81 12.83
N TYR A 233 -1.74 5.69 13.63
CA TYR A 233 -1.71 5.93 15.07
C TYR A 233 -0.72 5.00 15.79
N GLU A 234 -0.78 3.68 15.56
CA GLU A 234 0.16 2.73 16.16
C GLU A 234 1.59 2.99 15.71
N LYS A 235 1.81 3.27 14.45
CA LYS A 235 3.15 3.62 13.93
C LYS A 235 3.73 4.87 14.58
N GLN A 236 2.91 5.88 14.79
CA GLN A 236 3.33 7.09 15.52
C GLN A 236 3.69 6.77 16.97
N GLN A 237 2.93 5.93 17.67
CA GLN A 237 3.22 5.49 19.03
C GLN A 237 4.51 4.67 19.10
N GLU A 238 4.73 3.73 18.18
CA GLU A 238 5.99 2.99 18.10
C GLU A 238 7.19 3.92 17.89
N MET A 239 7.10 4.85 16.95
CA MET A 239 8.18 5.82 16.70
C MET A 239 8.45 6.71 17.91
N ALA A 240 7.41 7.17 18.60
CA ALA A 240 7.58 7.94 19.84
C ALA A 240 8.30 7.12 20.91
N GLY A 241 7.98 5.83 21.04
CA GLY A 241 8.67 4.89 21.92
C GLY A 241 10.15 4.70 21.56
N TYR A 242 10.49 4.53 20.29
CA TYR A 242 11.88 4.44 19.82
C TYR A 242 12.67 5.72 20.09
N LEU A 243 12.07 6.88 19.84
CA LEU A 243 12.71 8.18 20.11
C LEU A 243 12.95 8.39 21.62
N LEU A 244 12.00 8.01 22.45
CA LEU A 244 12.17 8.08 23.92
C LEU A 244 13.30 7.17 24.39
N THR A 245 13.33 5.93 23.92
CA THR A 245 14.39 4.95 24.25
C THR A 245 15.77 5.48 23.81
N SER A 246 15.87 6.00 22.59
CA SER A 246 17.10 6.60 22.06
C SER A 246 17.58 7.78 22.91
N ARG A 247 16.67 8.66 23.36
CA ARG A 247 16.99 9.78 24.25
C ARG A 247 17.49 9.32 25.60
N ILE A 248 16.90 8.28 26.20
CA ILE A 248 17.34 7.71 27.48
C ILE A 248 18.74 7.14 27.34
N ILE A 249 19.03 6.38 26.28
CA ILE A 249 20.36 5.82 26.02
C ILE A 249 21.40 6.95 25.85
N ALA A 250 21.10 7.96 25.04
CA ALA A 250 21.99 9.10 24.80
C ALA A 250 22.27 9.88 26.10
N ALA A 251 21.25 10.11 26.92
CA ALA A 251 21.41 10.77 28.20
C ALA A 251 22.30 9.95 29.18
N GLY A 252 22.10 8.62 29.22
CA GLY A 252 22.92 7.71 29.99
C GLY A 252 24.39 7.72 29.58
N LEU A 253 24.68 7.63 28.30
CA LEU A 253 26.04 7.73 27.74
C LEU A 253 26.67 9.09 28.08
N SER A 254 25.92 10.18 27.90
CA SER A 254 26.41 11.53 28.21
C SER A 254 26.77 11.68 29.71
N ALA A 255 25.96 11.09 30.60
CA ALA A 255 26.26 11.09 32.02
C ALA A 255 27.55 10.29 32.38
N VAL A 256 27.78 9.16 31.72
CA VAL A 256 29.01 8.37 31.87
C VAL A 256 30.23 9.17 31.37
N PHE A 257 30.15 9.79 30.19
CA PHE A 257 31.25 10.63 29.70
C PHE A 257 31.53 11.83 30.61
N LEU A 258 30.49 12.46 31.15
CA LEU A 258 30.65 13.54 32.11
C LEU A 258 31.37 13.06 33.37
N LEU A 259 31.02 11.92 33.94
CA LEU A 259 31.68 11.33 35.09
C LEU A 259 33.15 11.01 34.83
N ILE A 260 33.46 10.42 33.66
CA ILE A 260 34.84 10.16 33.21
C ILE A 260 35.62 11.47 33.12
N GLY A 261 35.02 12.50 32.51
CA GLY A 261 35.63 13.84 32.39
C GLY A 261 35.94 14.46 33.77
N ILE A 262 35.01 14.39 34.70
CA ILE A 262 35.19 14.88 36.07
C ILE A 262 36.32 14.09 36.79
N MET A 263 36.32 12.75 36.66
CA MET A 263 37.36 11.90 37.26
C MET A 263 38.75 12.24 36.70
N ASN A 264 38.89 12.40 35.39
CA ASN A 264 40.13 12.79 34.74
C ASN A 264 40.58 14.18 35.17
N PHE A 265 39.66 15.15 35.30
CA PHE A 265 39.95 16.48 35.79
C PHE A 265 40.49 16.44 37.24
N ILE A 266 39.81 15.69 38.14
CA ILE A 266 40.25 15.52 39.54
C ILE A 266 41.64 14.89 39.58
N ASN A 267 41.89 13.82 38.83
CA ASN A 267 43.19 13.17 38.73
C ASN A 267 44.31 14.13 38.33
N THR A 268 44.04 14.93 37.28
CA THR A 268 45.01 15.92 36.79
C THR A 268 45.29 17.00 37.81
N MET A 269 44.28 17.47 38.53
CA MET A 269 44.42 18.43 39.62
C MET A 269 45.25 17.87 40.78
N VAL A 270 44.97 16.63 41.24
CA VAL A 270 45.73 15.97 42.33
C VAL A 270 47.20 15.80 41.94
N VAL A 271 47.48 15.34 40.70
CA VAL A 271 48.86 15.21 40.21
C VAL A 271 49.55 16.56 40.20
N SER A 272 48.90 17.59 39.65
CA SER A 272 49.47 18.97 39.54
C SER A 272 49.80 19.55 40.95
N VAL A 273 48.93 19.37 41.94
CA VAL A 273 49.15 19.82 43.31
C VAL A 273 50.32 19.07 43.96
N ASN A 274 50.41 17.76 43.77
CA ASN A 274 51.49 16.94 44.34
C ASN A 274 52.85 17.27 43.73
N THR A 275 52.91 17.53 42.44
CA THR A 275 54.17 17.92 41.75
C THR A 275 54.67 19.27 42.27
N ARG A 276 53.82 20.25 42.51
CA ARG A 276 54.17 21.58 43.01
C ARG A 276 54.56 21.56 44.51
N LYS A 277 54.10 20.57 45.30
CA LYS A 277 54.53 20.42 46.70
C LYS A 277 56.02 20.07 46.83
N HIS A 278 56.66 19.52 45.81
CA HIS A 278 58.08 19.17 45.84
C HIS A 278 58.98 20.32 45.31
N GLU A 279 58.39 21.41 44.81
CA GLU A 279 59.14 22.61 44.36
C GLU A 279 59.24 23.71 45.44
N PHE A 280 58.60 23.51 46.56
CA PHE A 280 58.68 24.33 47.75
C PHE A 280 59.33 23.56 48.90
#